data_bba375b540c71f7be91acbccc573300d
#
_entry.id   bba375b540c71f7be91acbccc573300d
#
_cell.length_a   1.000
_cell.length_b   1.000
_cell.length_c   1.000
_cell.angle_alpha   90.00
_cell.angle_beta   90.00
_cell.angle_gamma   90.00
#
_symmetry.space_group_name_H-M   'P 1'
#
loop_
_entity.id
_entity.type
_entity.pdbx_description
1 polymer ?
#
loop_
_entity_poly.entity_id
_entity_poly.type
_entity_poly.pdbx_seq_one_letter_code
_entity_poly.pdbx_strand_id
1 'polypeptide(L)'
;MDELRLTLVTDRTQTRGRELVSVVGDSLAAGLPAVQVREKDLGAAELAFLCRRIRGLTRDTRALLIVNDRVDVALAVGADGVQRTSTSLTVEDIRAIADKRLRVGASVHSLPDALQAELEGADWLVFGPVYDTPSKRMYGPPQGLDKLARVAAAVRLPVVAIGGITPARVRDVRAAGARGVAVVSSILAADSPADATRRFLEALAAS
;
A
#
# COMPACT_ATOMS: atom_id res chain seq x y z
N MET A 1 3.53 12.56 -6.27
CA MET A 1 3.35 12.15 -4.85
C MET A 1 1.89 12.03 -4.44
N ASP A 2 1.00 12.63 -5.17
CA ASP A 2 -0.47 12.46 -5.02
C ASP A 2 -0.95 11.04 -5.30
N GLU A 3 -0.15 10.29 -6.02
CA GLU A 3 -0.44 8.90 -6.43
C GLU A 3 -0.51 7.92 -5.26
N LEU A 4 0.16 8.18 -4.13
CA LEU A 4 0.16 7.34 -2.93
C LEU A 4 -0.79 7.85 -1.83
N ARG A 5 -1.62 8.88 -2.12
CA ARG A 5 -2.57 9.42 -1.13
C ARG A 5 -3.56 8.36 -0.61
N LEU A 6 -3.98 7.43 -1.48
CA LEU A 6 -4.79 6.26 -1.13
C LEU A 6 -4.27 5.03 -1.87
N THR A 7 -3.88 4.01 -1.12
CA THR A 7 -3.42 2.73 -1.67
C THR A 7 -4.36 1.61 -1.21
N LEU A 8 -4.96 0.89 -2.15
CA LEU A 8 -5.65 -0.35 -1.85
C LEU A 8 -4.64 -1.49 -1.83
N VAL A 9 -4.48 -2.16 -0.70
CA VAL A 9 -3.69 -3.39 -0.57
C VAL A 9 -4.62 -4.58 -0.70
N THR A 10 -4.33 -5.48 -1.64
CA THR A 10 -5.21 -6.61 -1.91
C THR A 10 -5.05 -7.73 -0.88
N ASP A 11 -6.14 -8.42 -0.65
CA ASP A 11 -6.29 -9.68 0.05
C ASP A 11 -7.61 -10.30 -0.44
N ARG A 12 -7.52 -11.26 -1.36
CA ARG A 12 -8.71 -11.84 -2.01
C ARG A 12 -9.64 -12.56 -1.04
N THR A 13 -9.14 -12.93 0.15
CA THR A 13 -9.96 -13.57 1.18
C THR A 13 -10.93 -12.59 1.86
N GLN A 14 -10.71 -11.28 1.71
CA GLN A 14 -11.49 -10.22 2.33
C GLN A 14 -12.51 -9.56 1.37
N THR A 15 -12.70 -10.10 0.17
CA THR A 15 -13.64 -9.54 -0.83
C THR A 15 -15.11 -9.92 -0.59
N ARG A 16 -15.40 -10.68 0.46
CA ARG A 16 -16.75 -11.21 0.75
C ARG A 16 -17.30 -12.09 -0.40
N GLY A 17 -16.39 -12.90 -0.99
CA GLY A 17 -16.73 -13.82 -2.08
C GLY A 17 -16.80 -13.18 -3.47
N ARG A 18 -16.59 -11.86 -3.60
CA ARG A 18 -16.54 -11.20 -4.91
C ARG A 18 -15.19 -11.45 -5.60
N GLU A 19 -15.19 -11.39 -6.91
CA GLU A 19 -13.97 -11.52 -7.70
C GLU A 19 -13.05 -10.29 -7.46
N LEU A 20 -11.79 -10.53 -7.09
CA LEU A 20 -10.86 -9.46 -6.68
C LEU A 20 -10.66 -8.41 -7.77
N VAL A 21 -10.51 -8.83 -9.03
CA VAL A 21 -10.26 -7.89 -10.13
C VAL A 21 -11.46 -6.98 -10.37
N SER A 22 -12.69 -7.49 -10.17
CA SER A 22 -13.90 -6.68 -10.22
C SER A 22 -13.92 -5.61 -9.11
N VAL A 23 -13.63 -6.01 -7.86
CA VAL A 23 -13.57 -5.08 -6.72
C VAL A 23 -12.49 -3.99 -6.93
N VAL A 24 -11.33 -4.37 -7.46
CA VAL A 24 -10.26 -3.43 -7.82
C VAL A 24 -10.72 -2.51 -8.95
N GLY A 25 -11.38 -3.04 -9.97
CA GLY A 25 -11.94 -2.27 -11.09
C GLY A 25 -12.93 -1.20 -10.64
N ASP A 26 -13.90 -1.57 -9.77
CA ASP A 26 -14.86 -0.62 -9.18
C ASP A 26 -14.16 0.51 -8.40
N SER A 27 -13.12 0.15 -7.65
CA SER A 27 -12.33 1.12 -6.88
C SER A 27 -11.53 2.06 -7.79
N LEU A 28 -10.92 1.54 -8.85
CA LEU A 28 -10.18 2.32 -9.84
C LEU A 28 -11.11 3.27 -10.61
N ALA A 29 -12.27 2.82 -11.00
CA ALA A 29 -13.30 3.66 -11.64
C ALA A 29 -13.79 4.78 -10.72
N ALA A 30 -13.74 4.58 -9.40
CA ALA A 30 -14.03 5.60 -8.39
C ALA A 30 -12.86 6.57 -8.11
N GLY A 31 -11.73 6.45 -8.82
CA GLY A 31 -10.58 7.34 -8.71
C GLY A 31 -9.46 6.85 -7.76
N LEU A 32 -9.43 5.56 -7.42
CA LEU A 32 -8.33 4.99 -6.63
C LEU A 32 -6.98 5.20 -7.33
N PRO A 33 -6.00 5.87 -6.69
CA PRO A 33 -4.75 6.22 -7.37
C PRO A 33 -3.66 5.15 -7.32
N ALA A 34 -3.75 4.16 -6.43
CA ALA A 34 -2.76 3.09 -6.31
C ALA A 34 -3.35 1.77 -5.83
N VAL A 35 -2.86 0.67 -6.40
CA VAL A 35 -3.16 -0.70 -5.97
C VAL A 35 -1.86 -1.43 -5.67
N GLN A 36 -1.75 -2.00 -4.48
CA GLN A 36 -0.70 -2.93 -4.11
C GLN A 36 -1.25 -4.36 -4.14
N VAL A 37 -0.79 -5.17 -5.08
CA VAL A 37 -1.17 -6.59 -5.16
C VAL A 37 -0.36 -7.39 -4.14
N ARG A 38 -1.07 -7.97 -3.15
CA ARG A 38 -0.48 -8.70 -2.03
C ARG A 38 -1.24 -9.99 -1.74
N GLU A 39 -0.96 -11.01 -2.53
CA GLU A 39 -1.54 -12.35 -2.39
C GLU A 39 -0.41 -13.33 -2.05
N LYS A 40 -0.17 -13.53 -0.75
CA LYS A 40 1.03 -14.22 -0.24
C LYS A 40 1.09 -15.72 -0.55
N ASP A 41 -0.05 -16.33 -0.81
CA ASP A 41 -0.24 -17.75 -1.04
C ASP A 41 -0.28 -18.13 -2.52
N LEU A 42 -0.19 -17.13 -3.43
CA LEU A 42 -0.08 -17.39 -4.87
C LEU A 42 1.36 -17.69 -5.29
N GLY A 43 1.51 -18.70 -6.14
CA GLY A 43 2.75 -18.94 -6.87
C GLY A 43 3.09 -17.83 -7.86
N ALA A 44 4.33 -17.78 -8.34
CA ALA A 44 4.81 -16.72 -9.23
C ALA A 44 3.95 -16.55 -10.49
N ALA A 45 3.57 -17.66 -11.13
CA ALA A 45 2.78 -17.66 -12.36
C ALA A 45 1.35 -17.11 -12.12
N GLU A 46 0.70 -17.56 -11.05
CA GLU A 46 -0.64 -17.10 -10.67
C GLU A 46 -0.65 -15.62 -10.28
N LEU A 47 0.34 -15.19 -9.49
CA LEU A 47 0.52 -13.79 -9.11
C LEU A 47 0.78 -12.91 -10.34
N ALA A 48 1.63 -13.35 -11.27
CA ALA A 48 1.89 -12.62 -12.51
C ALA A 48 0.64 -12.53 -13.38
N PHE A 49 -0.16 -13.59 -13.46
CA PHE A 49 -1.44 -13.58 -14.17
C PHE A 49 -2.40 -12.56 -13.58
N LEU A 50 -2.59 -12.58 -12.24
CA LEU A 50 -3.43 -11.60 -11.53
C LEU A 50 -2.93 -10.17 -11.74
N CYS A 51 -1.63 -9.94 -11.59
CA CYS A 51 -1.04 -8.62 -11.78
C CYS A 51 -1.23 -8.10 -13.21
N ARG A 52 -1.16 -8.94 -14.25
CA ARG A 52 -1.42 -8.52 -15.64
C ARG A 52 -2.88 -8.08 -15.84
N ARG A 53 -3.85 -8.77 -15.23
CA ARG A 53 -5.26 -8.36 -15.26
C ARG A 53 -5.45 -6.99 -14.62
N ILE A 54 -4.88 -6.78 -13.42
CA ILE A 54 -4.97 -5.50 -12.72
C ILE A 54 -4.17 -4.42 -13.47
N ARG A 55 -3.04 -4.76 -14.12
CA ARG A 55 -2.26 -3.83 -14.93
C ARG A 55 -3.06 -3.22 -16.08
N GLY A 56 -3.90 -3.99 -16.73
CA GLY A 56 -4.84 -3.47 -17.73
C GLY A 56 -5.67 -2.32 -17.15
N LEU A 57 -6.32 -2.56 -16.03
CA LEU A 57 -7.19 -1.57 -15.36
C LEU A 57 -6.41 -0.33 -14.86
N THR A 58 -5.21 -0.51 -14.30
CA THR A 58 -4.40 0.61 -13.80
C THR A 58 -3.86 1.49 -14.92
N ARG A 59 -3.58 0.95 -16.11
CA ARG A 59 -3.19 1.75 -17.29
C ARG A 59 -4.31 2.66 -17.75
N ASP A 60 -5.52 2.15 -17.82
CA ASP A 60 -6.70 2.90 -18.27
C ASP A 60 -7.02 4.06 -17.33
N THR A 61 -6.77 3.89 -16.03
CA THR A 61 -7.05 4.89 -14.99
C THR A 61 -5.82 5.72 -14.58
N ARG A 62 -4.64 5.41 -15.10
CA ARG A 62 -3.35 6.00 -14.70
C ARG A 62 -3.01 5.80 -13.22
N ALA A 63 -3.58 4.77 -12.60
CA ALA A 63 -3.26 4.40 -11.23
C ALA A 63 -1.95 3.59 -11.17
N LEU A 64 -1.27 3.64 -10.03
CA LEU A 64 -0.07 2.84 -9.80
C LEU A 64 -0.41 1.38 -9.56
N LEU A 65 0.35 0.50 -10.19
CA LEU A 65 0.45 -0.91 -9.82
C LEU A 65 1.71 -1.16 -9.01
N ILE A 66 1.55 -1.60 -7.79
CA ILE A 66 2.63 -1.98 -6.88
C ILE A 66 2.52 -3.48 -6.61
N VAL A 67 3.61 -4.21 -6.70
CA VAL A 67 3.65 -5.64 -6.36
C VAL A 67 4.30 -5.82 -5.00
N ASN A 68 3.68 -6.61 -4.12
CA ASN A 68 4.27 -6.89 -2.81
C ASN A 68 5.39 -7.93 -2.95
N ASP A 69 6.58 -7.63 -2.42
CA ASP A 69 7.72 -8.54 -2.24
C ASP A 69 8.39 -9.03 -3.55
N ARG A 70 7.64 -9.49 -4.52
CA ARG A 70 8.08 -10.19 -5.72
C ARG A 70 8.61 -9.24 -6.80
N VAL A 71 9.91 -8.91 -6.73
CA VAL A 71 10.60 -8.04 -7.70
C VAL A 71 10.57 -8.62 -9.12
N ASP A 72 10.77 -9.94 -9.22
CA ASP A 72 10.70 -10.69 -10.48
C ASP A 72 9.34 -10.55 -11.17
N VAL A 73 8.25 -10.70 -10.41
CA VAL A 73 6.88 -10.51 -10.93
C VAL A 73 6.64 -9.04 -11.28
N ALA A 74 7.06 -8.10 -10.43
CA ALA A 74 6.90 -6.67 -10.69
C ALA A 74 7.54 -6.26 -12.02
N LEU A 75 8.77 -6.73 -12.28
CA LEU A 75 9.47 -6.50 -13.56
C LEU A 75 8.76 -7.17 -14.74
N ALA A 76 8.36 -8.43 -14.57
CA ALA A 76 7.73 -9.22 -15.64
C ALA A 76 6.37 -8.67 -16.10
N VAL A 77 5.65 -7.95 -15.22
CA VAL A 77 4.33 -7.36 -15.54
C VAL A 77 4.41 -5.88 -15.87
N GLY A 78 5.58 -5.26 -15.78
CA GLY A 78 5.77 -3.82 -15.96
C GLY A 78 5.01 -3.02 -14.89
N ALA A 79 5.12 -3.44 -13.63
CA ALA A 79 4.58 -2.69 -12.50
C ALA A 79 5.32 -1.35 -12.32
N ASP A 80 4.69 -0.40 -11.62
CA ASP A 80 5.27 0.92 -11.35
C ASP A 80 6.18 0.88 -10.11
N GLY A 81 5.98 -0.12 -9.25
CA GLY A 81 6.79 -0.28 -8.05
C GLY A 81 6.66 -1.64 -7.36
N VAL A 82 7.51 -1.83 -6.38
CA VAL A 82 7.52 -3.00 -5.50
C VAL A 82 7.49 -2.54 -4.04
N GLN A 83 6.73 -3.24 -3.20
CA GLN A 83 6.67 -2.99 -1.75
C GLN A 83 7.52 -4.03 -1.02
N ARG A 84 8.66 -3.62 -0.50
CA ARG A 84 9.55 -4.44 0.33
C ARG A 84 8.92 -4.63 1.72
N THR A 85 8.99 -5.85 2.25
CA THR A 85 8.59 -6.22 3.62
C THR A 85 9.83 -6.55 4.46
N SER A 86 9.68 -6.78 5.76
CA SER A 86 10.79 -7.13 6.64
C SER A 86 11.51 -8.46 6.29
N THR A 87 10.85 -9.32 5.52
CA THR A 87 11.39 -10.63 5.07
C THR A 87 11.79 -10.65 3.60
N SER A 88 11.66 -9.51 2.91
CA SER A 88 12.06 -9.35 1.50
C SER A 88 13.56 -9.07 1.37
N LEU A 89 14.06 -9.02 0.16
CA LEU A 89 15.35 -8.42 -0.19
C LEU A 89 15.45 -6.99 0.39
N THR A 90 16.67 -6.53 0.64
CA THR A 90 16.90 -5.13 1.02
C THR A 90 16.51 -4.17 -0.10
N VAL A 91 16.35 -2.89 0.20
CA VAL A 91 16.11 -1.89 -0.87
C VAL A 91 17.30 -1.84 -1.82
N GLU A 92 18.52 -1.96 -1.30
CA GLU A 92 19.75 -2.00 -2.10
C GLU A 92 19.78 -3.18 -3.07
N ASP A 93 19.46 -4.40 -2.61
CA ASP A 93 19.34 -5.58 -3.47
C ASP A 93 18.30 -5.39 -4.58
N ILE A 94 17.14 -4.82 -4.23
CA ILE A 94 16.08 -4.54 -5.19
C ILE A 94 16.57 -3.54 -6.24
N ARG A 95 17.28 -2.49 -5.83
CA ARG A 95 17.89 -1.52 -6.75
C ARG A 95 18.91 -2.16 -7.69
N ALA A 96 19.73 -3.08 -7.17
CA ALA A 96 20.71 -3.82 -8.00
C ALA A 96 20.02 -4.66 -9.08
N ILE A 97 18.85 -5.24 -8.79
CA ILE A 97 18.08 -6.06 -9.74
C ILE A 97 17.25 -5.21 -10.71
N ALA A 98 16.56 -4.21 -10.18
CA ALA A 98 15.55 -3.46 -10.93
C ALA A 98 16.08 -2.14 -11.51
N ASP A 99 17.21 -1.62 -11.01
CA ASP A 99 17.71 -0.28 -11.31
C ASP A 99 16.61 0.77 -11.10
N LYS A 100 16.42 1.69 -12.03
CA LYS A 100 15.37 2.71 -12.02
C LYS A 100 14.03 2.25 -12.59
N ARG A 101 13.93 0.99 -12.99
CA ARG A 101 12.71 0.44 -13.62
C ARG A 101 11.53 0.32 -12.65
N LEU A 102 11.80 0.21 -11.34
CA LEU A 102 10.79 0.15 -10.29
C LEU A 102 11.03 1.21 -9.23
N ARG A 103 9.96 1.81 -8.75
CA ARG A 103 9.97 2.51 -7.46
C ARG A 103 9.93 1.48 -6.33
N VAL A 104 10.59 1.76 -5.21
CA VAL A 104 10.71 0.83 -4.09
C VAL A 104 10.11 1.43 -2.83
N GLY A 105 9.01 0.84 -2.36
CA GLY A 105 8.47 1.15 -1.04
C GLY A 105 8.99 0.19 0.02
N ALA A 106 9.13 0.66 1.25
CA ALA A 106 9.52 -0.16 2.38
C ALA A 106 8.44 -0.17 3.47
N SER A 107 8.07 -1.37 3.92
CA SER A 107 7.21 -1.55 5.10
C SER A 107 8.07 -1.46 6.36
N VAL A 108 7.72 -0.54 7.26
CA VAL A 108 8.48 -0.22 8.46
C VAL A 108 7.57 -0.20 9.69
N HIS A 109 8.12 -0.57 10.85
CA HIS A 109 7.38 -0.68 12.10
C HIS A 109 8.02 0.14 13.23
N SER A 110 9.19 0.73 12.99
CA SER A 110 9.93 1.52 13.95
C SER A 110 10.67 2.68 13.27
N LEU A 111 11.12 3.65 14.07
CA LEU A 111 11.96 4.75 13.58
C LEU A 111 13.31 4.25 13.00
N PRO A 112 14.04 3.33 13.65
CA PRO A 112 15.25 2.76 13.06
C PRO A 112 15.02 2.12 11.70
N ASP A 113 13.93 1.33 11.53
CA ASP A 113 13.59 0.73 10.23
C ASP A 113 13.35 1.79 9.15
N ALA A 114 12.70 2.89 9.53
CA ALA A 114 12.39 3.98 8.61
C ALA A 114 13.65 4.71 8.13
N LEU A 115 14.56 5.02 9.05
CA LEU A 115 15.85 5.66 8.74
C LEU A 115 16.73 4.75 7.88
N GLN A 116 16.75 3.45 8.19
CA GLN A 116 17.50 2.47 7.40
C GLN A 116 16.94 2.36 5.96
N ALA A 117 15.63 2.28 5.80
CA ALA A 117 15.02 2.21 4.47
C ALA A 117 15.25 3.50 3.65
N GLU A 118 15.27 4.68 4.29
CA GLU A 118 15.64 5.93 3.63
C GLU A 118 17.11 5.92 3.19
N LEU A 119 18.01 5.46 4.05
CA LEU A 119 19.45 5.35 3.74
C LEU A 119 19.70 4.39 2.57
N GLU A 120 18.97 3.28 2.51
CA GLU A 120 19.05 2.30 1.43
C GLU A 120 18.42 2.79 0.11
N GLY A 121 17.76 3.96 0.10
CA GLY A 121 17.22 4.59 -1.11
C GLY A 121 15.80 4.16 -1.46
N ALA A 122 14.94 3.89 -0.47
CA ALA A 122 13.51 3.72 -0.71
C ALA A 122 12.87 5.01 -1.27
N ASP A 123 11.75 4.87 -2.00
CA ASP A 123 11.00 6.02 -2.55
C ASP A 123 9.83 6.43 -1.63
N TRP A 124 9.29 5.51 -0.84
CA TRP A 124 8.27 5.78 0.19
C TRP A 124 8.32 4.73 1.29
N LEU A 125 7.69 5.08 2.41
CA LEU A 125 7.52 4.18 3.56
C LEU A 125 6.05 3.84 3.77
N VAL A 126 5.75 2.59 4.14
CA VAL A 126 4.45 2.18 4.66
C VAL A 126 4.62 1.85 6.13
N PHE A 127 4.07 2.71 7.00
CA PHE A 127 4.19 2.59 8.45
C PHE A 127 2.92 2.05 9.09
N GLY A 128 3.04 1.05 9.94
CA GLY A 128 1.90 0.52 10.70
C GLY A 128 2.15 -0.83 11.39
N PRO A 129 1.09 -1.40 12.00
CA PRO A 129 -0.30 -0.92 12.03
C PRO A 129 -0.48 0.30 12.95
N VAL A 130 -1.15 1.37 12.47
CA VAL A 130 -1.37 2.57 13.30
C VAL A 130 -2.47 2.33 14.33
N TYR A 131 -3.58 1.71 13.93
CA TYR A 131 -4.66 1.31 14.82
C TYR A 131 -4.80 -0.20 14.92
N ASP A 132 -5.51 -0.67 15.93
CA ASP A 132 -5.81 -2.09 16.07
C ASP A 132 -6.53 -2.62 14.83
N THR A 133 -6.07 -3.78 14.37
CA THR A 133 -6.66 -4.48 13.23
C THR A 133 -6.53 -5.98 13.43
N PRO A 134 -7.61 -6.77 13.23
CA PRO A 134 -7.60 -8.20 13.52
C PRO A 134 -6.43 -8.96 12.86
N SER A 135 -6.11 -8.61 11.61
CA SER A 135 -5.05 -9.26 10.83
C SER A 135 -3.63 -9.04 11.38
N LYS A 136 -3.44 -8.13 12.33
CA LYS A 136 -2.12 -7.77 12.88
C LYS A 136 -1.97 -8.00 14.39
N ARG A 137 -3.03 -8.37 15.10
CA ARG A 137 -2.99 -8.60 16.56
C ARG A 137 -1.93 -9.60 16.98
N MET A 138 -1.68 -10.62 16.17
CA MET A 138 -0.63 -11.62 16.45
C MET A 138 0.80 -11.07 16.43
N TYR A 139 1.01 -9.89 15.85
CA TYR A 139 2.34 -9.24 15.76
C TYR A 139 2.54 -8.15 16.82
N GLY A 140 1.63 -8.00 17.76
CA GLY A 140 1.72 -7.07 18.88
C GLY A 140 0.73 -5.89 18.79
N PRO A 141 0.83 -4.94 19.74
CA PRO A 141 -0.07 -3.78 19.81
C PRO A 141 0.15 -2.83 18.63
N PRO A 142 -0.87 -1.99 18.30
CA PRO A 142 -0.73 -0.97 17.27
C PRO A 142 0.36 0.05 17.62
N GLN A 143 0.97 0.64 16.59
CA GLN A 143 2.06 1.62 16.76
C GLN A 143 1.56 2.98 17.26
N GLY A 144 0.33 3.35 16.94
CA GLY A 144 -0.29 4.61 17.34
C GLY A 144 0.17 5.83 16.52
N LEU A 145 -0.53 6.94 16.74
CA LEU A 145 -0.26 8.20 16.04
C LEU A 145 1.06 8.86 16.47
N ASP A 146 1.45 8.73 17.74
CA ASP A 146 2.68 9.34 18.25
C ASP A 146 3.92 8.77 17.57
N LYS A 147 3.98 7.44 17.37
CA LYS A 147 5.09 6.83 16.65
C LYS A 147 5.07 7.16 15.17
N LEU A 148 3.87 7.24 14.56
CA LEU A 148 3.71 7.71 13.18
C LEU A 148 4.27 9.12 13.04
N ALA A 149 3.91 10.04 13.93
CA ALA A 149 4.39 11.43 13.90
C ALA A 149 5.92 11.52 14.04
N ARG A 150 6.51 10.74 14.94
CA ARG A 150 7.98 10.68 15.10
C ARG A 150 8.67 10.18 13.82
N VAL A 151 8.13 9.15 13.19
CA VAL A 151 8.70 8.64 11.93
C VAL A 151 8.55 9.68 10.83
N ALA A 152 7.36 10.26 10.65
CA ALA A 152 7.09 11.23 9.60
C ALA A 152 7.94 12.52 9.74
N ALA A 153 8.26 12.92 10.97
CA ALA A 153 9.13 14.08 11.23
C ALA A 153 10.61 13.80 10.99
N ALA A 154 11.05 12.54 11.13
CA ALA A 154 12.46 12.16 11.07
C ALA A 154 12.96 11.81 9.65
N VAL A 155 12.06 11.47 8.71
CA VAL A 155 12.42 11.10 7.35
C VAL A 155 11.95 12.13 6.35
N ARG A 156 12.62 12.21 5.20
CA ARG A 156 12.20 13.06 4.06
C ARG A 156 11.25 12.33 3.11
N LEU A 157 11.23 10.99 3.20
CA LEU A 157 10.38 10.16 2.37
C LEU A 157 8.89 10.35 2.72
N PRO A 158 7.98 10.21 1.76
CA PRO A 158 6.55 10.17 2.03
C PRO A 158 6.22 8.93 2.87
N VAL A 159 5.52 9.15 3.97
CA VAL A 159 5.03 8.09 4.84
C VAL A 159 3.56 7.83 4.54
N VAL A 160 3.24 6.61 4.17
CA VAL A 160 1.88 6.10 3.99
C VAL A 160 1.50 5.30 5.24
N ALA A 161 0.45 5.69 5.92
CA ALA A 161 -0.01 4.99 7.12
C ALA A 161 -0.90 3.79 6.76
N ILE A 162 -0.77 2.67 7.48
CA ILE A 162 -1.61 1.48 7.31
C ILE A 162 -2.06 0.92 8.65
N GLY A 163 -3.19 0.21 8.64
CA GLY A 163 -3.71 -0.57 9.77
C GLY A 163 -4.86 0.12 10.51
N GLY A 164 -6.05 -0.45 10.39
CA GLY A 164 -7.27 -0.01 11.06
C GLY A 164 -7.76 1.39 10.65
N ILE A 165 -7.35 1.88 9.48
CA ILE A 165 -7.72 3.22 9.00
C ILE A 165 -9.11 3.19 8.37
N THR A 166 -9.95 4.13 8.79
CA THR A 166 -11.28 4.41 8.25
C THR A 166 -11.32 5.86 7.75
N PRO A 167 -12.31 6.27 6.93
CA PRO A 167 -12.42 7.67 6.50
C PRO A 167 -12.42 8.67 7.68
N ALA A 168 -13.07 8.34 8.79
CA ALA A 168 -13.11 9.20 9.98
C ALA A 168 -11.73 9.39 10.66
N ARG A 169 -10.79 8.46 10.47
CA ARG A 169 -9.43 8.50 11.04
C ARG A 169 -8.40 9.17 10.12
N VAL A 170 -8.78 9.50 8.89
CA VAL A 170 -7.85 10.10 7.90
C VAL A 170 -7.29 11.42 8.40
N ARG A 171 -8.12 12.28 8.97
CA ARG A 171 -7.69 13.59 9.50
C ARG A 171 -6.58 13.45 10.54
N ASP A 172 -6.74 12.54 11.51
CA ASP A 172 -5.75 12.35 12.59
C ASP A 172 -4.44 11.79 12.05
N VAL A 173 -4.53 10.84 11.11
CA VAL A 173 -3.37 10.24 10.44
C VAL A 173 -2.61 11.28 9.61
N ARG A 174 -3.32 12.16 8.91
CA ARG A 174 -2.73 13.26 8.14
C ARG A 174 -2.08 14.30 9.06
N ALA A 175 -2.75 14.66 10.15
CA ALA A 175 -2.19 15.56 11.18
C ALA A 175 -0.92 14.99 11.83
N ALA A 176 -0.80 13.67 11.95
CA ALA A 176 0.43 12.99 12.39
C ALA A 176 1.53 12.95 11.31
N GLY A 177 1.36 13.61 10.16
CA GLY A 177 2.39 13.76 9.13
C GLY A 177 2.37 12.72 8.02
N ALA A 178 1.44 11.77 8.01
CA ALA A 178 1.31 10.84 6.89
C ALA A 178 0.93 11.58 5.59
N ARG A 179 1.57 11.22 4.47
CA ARG A 179 1.25 11.75 3.14
C ARG A 179 0.10 11.02 2.47
N GLY A 180 -0.21 9.82 2.92
CA GLY A 180 -1.29 9.01 2.40
C GLY A 180 -1.68 7.90 3.36
N VAL A 181 -2.68 7.12 2.96
CA VAL A 181 -3.17 5.97 3.70
C VAL A 181 -3.22 4.73 2.81
N ALA A 182 -2.92 3.57 3.39
CA ALA A 182 -3.13 2.27 2.77
C ALA A 182 -4.22 1.51 3.53
N VAL A 183 -5.11 0.87 2.80
CA VAL A 183 -6.26 0.17 3.37
C VAL A 183 -6.46 -1.19 2.71
N VAL A 184 -7.03 -2.12 3.46
CA VAL A 184 -7.39 -3.48 3.00
C VAL A 184 -8.91 -3.64 3.09
N SER A 185 -9.40 -4.13 4.23
CA SER A 185 -10.81 -4.47 4.44
C SER A 185 -11.76 -3.29 4.33
N SER A 186 -11.32 -2.07 4.66
CA SER A 186 -12.16 -0.86 4.57
C SER A 186 -12.69 -0.59 3.15
N ILE A 187 -12.03 -1.13 2.12
CA ILE A 187 -12.51 -1.09 0.74
C ILE A 187 -12.92 -2.51 0.29
N LEU A 188 -12.05 -3.52 0.47
CA LEU A 188 -12.31 -4.87 -0.04
C LEU A 188 -13.58 -5.50 0.55
N ALA A 189 -13.87 -5.25 1.83
CA ALA A 189 -15.06 -5.80 2.50
C ALA A 189 -16.26 -4.85 2.50
N ALA A 190 -16.19 -3.66 1.90
CA ALA A 190 -17.29 -2.73 1.82
C ALA A 190 -18.41 -3.27 0.89
N ASP A 191 -19.66 -2.94 1.17
CA ASP A 191 -20.78 -3.32 0.28
C ASP A 191 -20.62 -2.70 -1.12
N SER A 192 -20.16 -1.45 -1.18
CA SER A 192 -19.74 -0.76 -2.41
C SER A 192 -18.28 -0.32 -2.29
N PRO A 193 -17.34 -1.03 -2.97
CA PRO A 193 -15.93 -0.62 -3.02
C PRO A 193 -15.73 0.76 -3.63
N ALA A 194 -16.54 1.10 -4.63
CA ALA A 194 -16.51 2.42 -5.26
C ALA A 194 -16.89 3.53 -4.28
N ASP A 195 -17.97 3.37 -3.49
CA ASP A 195 -18.38 4.36 -2.50
C ASP A 195 -17.37 4.47 -1.35
N ALA A 196 -16.84 3.34 -0.90
CA ALA A 196 -15.79 3.33 0.12
C ALA A 196 -14.55 4.10 -0.37
N THR A 197 -14.14 3.89 -1.62
CA THR A 197 -13.04 4.62 -2.24
C THR A 197 -13.31 6.12 -2.29
N ARG A 198 -14.49 6.56 -2.75
CA ARG A 198 -14.88 7.98 -2.78
C ARG A 198 -14.81 8.63 -1.40
N ARG A 199 -15.36 7.97 -0.35
CA ARG A 199 -15.30 8.49 1.03
C ARG A 199 -13.88 8.69 1.54
N PHE A 200 -12.95 7.79 1.20
CA PHE A 200 -11.55 7.99 1.54
C PHE A 200 -10.93 9.17 0.79
N LEU A 201 -11.22 9.32 -0.50
CA LEU A 201 -10.70 10.43 -1.31
C LEU A 201 -11.24 11.78 -0.83
N GLU A 202 -12.52 11.85 -0.46
CA GLU A 202 -13.15 13.04 0.15
C GLU A 202 -12.49 13.40 1.48
N ALA A 203 -12.29 12.40 2.37
CA ALA A 203 -11.63 12.62 3.66
C ALA A 203 -10.17 13.10 3.49
N LEU A 204 -9.45 12.59 2.47
CA LEU A 204 -8.09 13.00 2.14
C LEU A 204 -8.03 14.40 1.53
N ALA A 205 -9.04 14.81 0.79
CA ALA A 205 -9.12 16.15 0.21
C ALA A 205 -9.45 17.24 1.26
N ALA A 206 -10.13 16.86 2.34
CA ALA A 206 -10.52 17.74 3.44
C ALA A 206 -9.49 17.82 4.59
N SER A 207 -8.34 17.14 4.48
CA SER A 207 -7.35 16.97 5.56
C SER A 207 -6.02 17.66 5.30
#